data_424849272ad90ea46a779f89c505d605
#
_entry.id   424849272ad90ea46a779f89c505d605
#
_cell.length_a   1.000
_cell.length_b   1.000
_cell.length_c   1.000
_cell.angle_alpha   90.00
_cell.angle_beta   90.00
_cell.angle_gamma   90.00
#
_symmetry.space_group_name_H-M   'P 1'
#
loop_
_entity.id
_entity.type
_entity.pdbx_description
1 polymer ?
#
loop_
_entity_poly.entity_id
_entity_poly.type
_entity_poly.pdbx_seq_one_letter_code
_entity_poly.pdbx_strand_id
1 'polypeptide(L)'
;MARGEAPAAPTLTEVAEMAGVGRATVARTLGGYGSVSAKTREKVLAAAERLGYAQNQLAKSMTTGRTNTIGVVVADVGNPFFAGILSGVAVTARARGYDVLVIGTDEDLAEERRAVETLLGKQVDGIVIASAAGRSQPVPHLESALRRGCPIVLVDRDLDTIDTDAVVTDNRVVTEHSVSRLIESGHRRIGFVWGPVTSQPATDVDDVPKIVADALWSDGERLLGYTDALRRHDLPFDTALVSHSLQTEAQATRAVGGMLDLADPPTAIFATEADAVTGSLRALRKRGLRCPDDVSVIGFDDSSWAEVMDPPMTVVAQPMQALGASAAAAVIERIEGQDRGARRIEVESTLIWRGSVAER
;
A
#
# COMPACT_ATOMS: atom_id res chain seq x y z
N MET A 1 31.24 37.57 -6.07
CA MET A 1 31.56 36.33 -6.79
C MET A 1 30.49 36.12 -7.86
N ALA A 2 30.85 36.27 -9.12
CA ALA A 2 29.95 36.07 -10.25
C ALA A 2 29.55 34.59 -10.31
N ARG A 3 28.28 34.29 -10.35
CA ARG A 3 27.78 32.95 -10.68
C ARG A 3 28.20 32.67 -12.12
N GLY A 4 29.16 31.78 -12.33
CA GLY A 4 29.50 31.30 -13.66
C GLY A 4 28.25 30.72 -14.32
N GLU A 5 27.87 31.17 -15.48
CA GLU A 5 26.83 30.60 -16.32
C GLU A 5 27.16 29.11 -16.55
N ALA A 6 26.28 28.24 -16.10
CA ALA A 6 26.38 26.83 -16.44
C ALA A 6 26.31 26.68 -17.97
N PRO A 7 27.13 25.85 -18.63
CA PRO A 7 27.06 25.63 -20.05
C PRO A 7 25.65 25.26 -20.46
N ALA A 8 25.11 25.88 -21.50
CA ALA A 8 23.78 25.62 -22.01
C ALA A 8 23.66 24.13 -22.37
N ALA A 9 22.58 23.49 -21.93
CA ALA A 9 22.33 22.08 -22.26
C ALA A 9 22.24 21.92 -23.79
N PRO A 10 22.85 20.84 -24.34
CA PRO A 10 22.85 20.60 -25.77
C PRO A 10 21.42 20.53 -26.32
N THR A 11 21.22 21.00 -27.53
CA THR A 11 19.91 21.12 -28.18
C THR A 11 19.71 20.04 -29.25
N LEU A 12 18.45 19.79 -29.61
CA LEU A 12 18.09 18.87 -30.70
C LEU A 12 18.72 19.28 -32.03
N THR A 13 18.99 20.59 -32.22
CA THR A 13 19.64 21.17 -33.41
C THR A 13 21.10 20.74 -33.47
N GLU A 14 21.83 20.84 -32.39
CA GLU A 14 23.25 20.42 -32.31
C GLU A 14 23.41 18.93 -32.54
N VAL A 15 22.47 18.09 -32.03
CA VAL A 15 22.45 16.67 -32.36
C VAL A 15 22.23 16.43 -33.85
N ALA A 16 21.34 17.21 -34.50
CA ALA A 16 21.05 17.09 -35.92
C ALA A 16 22.27 17.46 -36.78
N GLU A 17 22.95 18.51 -36.41
CA GLU A 17 24.19 18.97 -37.08
C GLU A 17 25.29 17.95 -36.95
N MET A 18 25.53 17.44 -35.72
CA MET A 18 26.57 16.42 -35.47
C MET A 18 26.28 15.09 -36.17
N ALA A 19 25.01 14.65 -36.22
CA ALA A 19 24.60 13.44 -36.90
C ALA A 19 24.51 13.56 -38.43
N GLY A 20 24.55 14.81 -38.98
CA GLY A 20 24.40 15.11 -40.41
C GLY A 20 23.00 14.75 -40.94
N VAL A 21 21.95 14.99 -40.15
CA VAL A 21 20.56 14.70 -40.52
C VAL A 21 19.62 15.85 -40.14
N GLY A 22 18.41 15.87 -40.69
CA GLY A 22 17.42 16.91 -40.34
C GLY A 22 16.88 16.73 -38.90
N ARG A 23 16.50 17.85 -38.25
CA ARG A 23 15.87 17.89 -36.92
C ARG A 23 14.70 16.92 -36.78
N ALA A 24 13.84 16.81 -37.82
CA ALA A 24 12.72 15.88 -37.81
C ALA A 24 13.16 14.40 -37.74
N THR A 25 14.33 14.07 -38.33
CA THR A 25 14.90 12.73 -38.27
C THR A 25 15.46 12.44 -36.88
N VAL A 26 16.13 13.41 -36.24
CA VAL A 26 16.58 13.27 -34.84
C VAL A 26 15.38 13.10 -33.90
N ALA A 27 14.35 13.94 -34.04
CA ALA A 27 13.14 13.85 -33.21
C ALA A 27 12.45 12.49 -33.35
N ARG A 28 12.32 11.95 -34.58
CA ARG A 28 11.78 10.62 -34.83
C ARG A 28 12.64 9.51 -34.24
N THR A 29 13.97 9.63 -34.38
CA THR A 29 14.92 8.61 -33.87
C THR A 29 14.90 8.56 -32.34
N LEU A 30 15.04 9.70 -31.68
CA LEU A 30 15.06 9.80 -30.23
C LEU A 30 13.68 9.55 -29.61
N GLY A 31 12.62 10.00 -30.28
CA GLY A 31 11.23 9.77 -29.84
C GLY A 31 10.71 8.36 -30.07
N GLY A 32 11.43 7.52 -30.81
CA GLY A 32 11.02 6.14 -31.09
C GLY A 32 9.84 5.97 -32.04
N TYR A 33 9.46 7.03 -32.82
CA TYR A 33 8.33 6.98 -33.74
C TYR A 33 8.75 7.16 -35.20
N GLY A 34 7.93 6.65 -36.12
CA GLY A 34 8.20 6.68 -37.56
C GLY A 34 9.33 5.73 -37.99
N SER A 35 9.53 5.58 -39.30
CA SER A 35 10.59 4.75 -39.86
C SER A 35 11.88 5.53 -40.05
N VAL A 36 12.97 5.07 -39.42
CA VAL A 36 14.32 5.58 -39.60
C VAL A 36 15.25 4.39 -39.84
N SER A 37 16.13 4.46 -40.87
CA SER A 37 17.06 3.39 -41.14
C SER A 37 17.99 3.09 -39.94
N ALA A 38 18.40 1.82 -39.75
CA ALA A 38 19.29 1.41 -38.67
C ALA A 38 20.58 2.25 -38.65
N LYS A 39 21.17 2.51 -39.80
CA LYS A 39 22.39 3.32 -39.95
C LYS A 39 22.18 4.79 -39.52
N THR A 40 21.01 5.36 -39.81
CA THR A 40 20.68 6.70 -39.37
C THR A 40 20.41 6.77 -37.88
N ARG A 41 19.71 5.78 -37.34
CA ARG A 41 19.46 5.64 -35.90
C ARG A 41 20.76 5.60 -35.12
N GLU A 42 21.72 4.76 -35.55
CA GLU A 42 23.02 4.64 -34.90
C GLU A 42 23.79 5.97 -34.88
N LYS A 43 23.83 6.70 -36.02
CA LYS A 43 24.47 8.01 -36.08
C LYS A 43 23.85 9.03 -35.12
N VAL A 44 22.53 9.08 -35.03
CA VAL A 44 21.83 10.03 -34.15
C VAL A 44 22.07 9.67 -32.67
N LEU A 45 22.02 8.39 -32.30
CA LEU A 45 22.29 7.95 -30.94
C LEU A 45 23.73 8.27 -30.52
N ALA A 46 24.72 7.98 -31.38
CA ALA A 46 26.12 8.30 -31.13
C ALA A 46 26.37 9.83 -31.00
N ALA A 47 25.69 10.66 -31.82
CA ALA A 47 25.78 12.11 -31.71
C ALA A 47 25.15 12.63 -30.40
N ALA A 48 24.00 12.10 -29.99
CA ALA A 48 23.33 12.46 -28.74
C ALA A 48 24.20 12.10 -27.53
N GLU A 49 24.79 10.90 -27.52
CA GLU A 49 25.70 10.44 -26.45
C GLU A 49 26.95 11.34 -26.37
N ARG A 50 27.60 11.64 -27.48
CA ARG A 50 28.80 12.49 -27.51
C ARG A 50 28.55 13.91 -27.02
N LEU A 51 27.36 14.46 -27.28
CA LEU A 51 26.96 15.78 -26.79
C LEU A 51 26.45 15.78 -25.37
N GLY A 52 26.20 14.60 -24.76
CA GLY A 52 25.51 14.49 -23.49
C GLY A 52 24.06 14.98 -23.59
N TYR A 53 23.45 14.86 -24.78
CA TYR A 53 22.06 15.28 -25.00
C TYR A 53 21.11 14.33 -24.31
N ALA A 54 20.44 14.81 -23.27
CA ALA A 54 19.31 14.15 -22.67
C ALA A 54 18.00 14.65 -23.33
N GLN A 55 17.19 13.71 -23.80
CA GLN A 55 15.90 14.07 -24.38
C GLN A 55 15.04 14.83 -23.35
N ASN A 56 14.58 16.02 -23.72
CA ASN A 56 13.69 16.76 -22.86
C ASN A 56 12.33 16.05 -22.77
N GLN A 57 12.08 15.42 -21.64
CA GLN A 57 10.85 14.66 -21.38
C GLN A 57 9.60 15.55 -21.49
N LEU A 58 9.70 16.83 -21.10
CA LEU A 58 8.64 17.81 -21.27
C LEU A 58 8.27 18.02 -22.75
N ALA A 59 9.28 18.14 -23.64
CA ALA A 59 9.03 18.29 -25.08
C ALA A 59 8.44 17.00 -25.68
N LYS A 60 8.80 15.84 -25.17
CA LYS A 60 8.24 14.55 -25.57
C LYS A 60 6.78 14.44 -25.11
N SER A 61 6.48 14.78 -23.86
CA SER A 61 5.11 14.71 -23.33
C SER A 61 4.16 15.65 -24.07
N MET A 62 4.61 16.85 -24.47
CA MET A 62 3.82 17.77 -25.30
C MET A 62 3.47 17.19 -26.68
N THR A 63 4.29 16.28 -27.19
CA THR A 63 4.06 15.66 -28.52
C THR A 63 3.26 14.38 -28.44
N THR A 64 3.46 13.59 -27.38
CA THR A 64 2.83 12.28 -27.20
C THR A 64 1.57 12.33 -26.34
N GLY A 65 1.36 13.42 -25.59
CA GLY A 65 0.31 13.54 -24.57
C GLY A 65 0.54 12.65 -23.34
N ARG A 66 1.74 12.04 -23.21
CA ARG A 66 2.09 11.13 -22.10
C ARG A 66 3.41 11.52 -21.46
N THR A 67 3.46 11.44 -20.13
CA THR A 67 4.67 11.70 -19.35
C THR A 67 5.46 10.43 -19.04
N ASN A 68 4.88 9.25 -19.28
CA ASN A 68 5.36 7.95 -18.83
C ASN A 68 5.66 7.93 -17.33
N THR A 69 4.79 8.54 -16.55
CA THR A 69 4.94 8.66 -15.11
C THR A 69 3.67 8.18 -14.40
N ILE A 70 3.81 7.33 -13.40
CA ILE A 70 2.75 6.86 -12.53
C ILE A 70 2.90 7.55 -11.18
N GLY A 71 1.81 8.15 -10.67
CA GLY A 71 1.74 8.63 -9.30
C GLY A 71 1.44 7.48 -8.35
N VAL A 72 2.09 7.46 -7.20
CA VAL A 72 1.78 6.51 -6.12
C VAL A 72 1.55 7.28 -4.84
N VAL A 73 0.37 7.10 -4.26
CA VAL A 73 -0.03 7.72 -2.99
C VAL A 73 -0.16 6.62 -1.95
N VAL A 74 0.61 6.73 -0.88
CA VAL A 74 0.59 5.78 0.25
C VAL A 74 0.43 6.53 1.57
N ALA A 75 -0.01 5.83 2.60
CA ALA A 75 -0.17 6.45 3.90
C ALA A 75 1.17 6.88 4.49
N ASP A 76 2.09 5.94 4.68
CA ASP A 76 3.40 6.19 5.29
C ASP A 76 4.51 5.52 4.47
N VAL A 77 5.42 6.33 3.91
CA VAL A 77 6.57 5.83 3.16
C VAL A 77 7.62 5.15 4.05
N GLY A 78 7.57 5.39 5.35
CA GLY A 78 8.44 4.76 6.36
C GLY A 78 7.95 3.39 6.81
N ASN A 79 6.69 3.06 6.57
CA ASN A 79 6.13 1.76 6.92
C ASN A 79 6.63 0.67 5.95
N PRO A 80 7.28 -0.41 6.45
CA PRO A 80 7.80 -1.50 5.63
C PRO A 80 6.75 -2.14 4.70
N PHE A 81 5.49 -2.17 5.09
CA PHE A 81 4.38 -2.65 4.26
C PHE A 81 4.27 -1.83 2.96
N PHE A 82 4.16 -0.51 3.08
CA PHE A 82 4.09 0.35 1.90
C PHE A 82 5.39 0.39 1.12
N ALA A 83 6.55 0.27 1.79
CA ALA A 83 7.83 0.16 1.11
C ALA A 83 7.90 -1.10 0.21
N GLY A 84 7.33 -2.22 0.66
CA GLY A 84 7.20 -3.44 -0.12
C GLY A 84 6.29 -3.25 -1.36
N ILE A 85 5.14 -2.60 -1.20
CA ILE A 85 4.23 -2.24 -2.30
C ILE A 85 4.95 -1.33 -3.30
N LEU A 86 5.61 -0.26 -2.83
CA LEU A 86 6.37 0.66 -3.68
C LEU A 86 7.47 -0.05 -4.47
N SER A 87 8.15 -1.03 -3.88
CA SER A 87 9.13 -1.87 -4.58
C SER A 87 8.49 -2.64 -5.74
N GLY A 88 7.34 -3.28 -5.52
CA GLY A 88 6.59 -3.99 -6.55
C GLY A 88 6.13 -3.06 -7.69
N VAL A 89 5.58 -1.89 -7.33
CA VAL A 89 5.20 -0.86 -8.31
C VAL A 89 6.40 -0.42 -9.13
N ALA A 90 7.52 -0.05 -8.49
CA ALA A 90 8.69 0.49 -9.17
C ALA A 90 9.34 -0.51 -10.15
N VAL A 91 9.41 -1.80 -9.77
CA VAL A 91 9.93 -2.86 -10.64
C VAL A 91 9.04 -3.03 -11.87
N THR A 92 7.73 -3.12 -11.68
CA THR A 92 6.76 -3.33 -12.76
C THR A 92 6.67 -2.12 -13.68
N ALA A 93 6.58 -0.91 -13.12
CA ALA A 93 6.56 0.35 -13.87
C ALA A 93 7.81 0.50 -14.75
N ARG A 94 9.00 0.28 -14.18
CA ARG A 94 10.27 0.36 -14.92
C ARG A 94 10.33 -0.63 -16.07
N ALA A 95 9.88 -1.86 -15.89
CA ALA A 95 9.84 -2.88 -16.95
C ALA A 95 8.95 -2.47 -18.13
N ARG A 96 7.97 -1.58 -17.91
CA ARG A 96 7.05 -1.03 -18.91
C ARG A 96 7.42 0.38 -19.37
N GLY A 97 8.58 0.93 -18.92
CA GLY A 97 9.08 2.24 -19.32
C GLY A 97 8.40 3.42 -18.64
N TYR A 98 7.85 3.22 -17.45
CA TYR A 98 7.26 4.26 -16.61
C TYR A 98 8.19 4.62 -15.44
N ASP A 99 8.25 5.91 -15.13
CA ASP A 99 8.82 6.45 -13.89
C ASP A 99 7.73 6.50 -12.80
N VAL A 100 8.15 6.58 -11.53
CA VAL A 100 7.24 6.60 -10.38
C VAL A 100 7.46 7.86 -9.54
N LEU A 101 6.37 8.59 -9.24
CA LEU A 101 6.34 9.67 -8.26
C LEU A 101 5.58 9.22 -7.04
N VAL A 102 6.21 9.29 -5.86
CA VAL A 102 5.63 8.84 -4.59
C VAL A 102 5.29 10.04 -3.71
N ILE A 103 4.10 10.03 -3.09
CA ILE A 103 3.68 11.00 -2.07
C ILE A 103 3.10 10.23 -0.88
N GLY A 104 3.57 10.55 0.33
CA GLY A 104 3.00 10.09 1.59
C GLY A 104 1.90 11.05 2.08
N THR A 105 0.90 10.52 2.80
CA THR A 105 -0.26 11.29 3.28
C THR A 105 -0.45 11.24 4.79
N ASP A 106 0.32 10.41 5.50
CA ASP A 106 0.22 10.20 6.96
C ASP A 106 -1.23 9.88 7.41
N GLU A 107 -1.97 9.10 6.60
CA GLU A 107 -3.40 8.77 6.81
C GLU A 107 -4.34 10.00 6.84
N ASP A 108 -3.89 11.15 6.35
CA ASP A 108 -4.70 12.38 6.30
C ASP A 108 -5.37 12.53 4.94
N LEU A 109 -6.72 12.56 4.94
CA LEU A 109 -7.52 12.72 3.72
C LEU A 109 -7.35 14.10 3.06
N ALA A 110 -6.98 15.15 3.83
CA ALA A 110 -6.70 16.46 3.25
C ALA A 110 -5.35 16.46 2.53
N GLU A 111 -4.35 15.76 3.06
CA GLU A 111 -3.07 15.54 2.39
C GLU A 111 -3.24 14.65 1.16
N GLU A 112 -4.10 13.62 1.22
CA GLU A 112 -4.44 12.79 0.05
C GLU A 112 -5.00 13.63 -1.10
N ARG A 113 -5.94 14.53 -0.81
CA ARG A 113 -6.51 15.44 -1.83
C ARG A 113 -5.42 16.30 -2.45
N ARG A 114 -4.51 16.86 -1.65
CA ARG A 114 -3.37 17.66 -2.13
C ARG A 114 -2.39 16.82 -2.96
N ALA A 115 -2.14 15.58 -2.55
CA ALA A 115 -1.29 14.65 -3.28
C ALA A 115 -1.84 14.37 -4.68
N VAL A 116 -3.15 14.04 -4.78
CA VAL A 116 -3.82 13.79 -6.06
C VAL A 116 -3.79 15.03 -6.95
N GLU A 117 -4.09 16.22 -6.42
CA GLU A 117 -4.00 17.48 -7.19
C GLU A 117 -2.58 17.76 -7.68
N THR A 118 -1.56 17.50 -6.83
CA THR A 118 -0.15 17.65 -7.21
C THR A 118 0.22 16.71 -8.34
N LEU A 119 -0.16 15.44 -8.27
CA LEU A 119 0.10 14.45 -9.31
C LEU A 119 -0.59 14.82 -10.64
N LEU A 120 -1.85 15.25 -10.57
CA LEU A 120 -2.57 15.75 -11.75
C LEU A 120 -1.89 17.00 -12.35
N GLY A 121 -1.41 17.91 -11.49
CA GLY A 121 -0.62 19.08 -11.93
C GLY A 121 0.72 18.71 -12.57
N LYS A 122 1.32 17.57 -12.18
CA LYS A 122 2.51 16.98 -12.82
C LYS A 122 2.17 16.15 -14.06
N GLN A 123 0.90 16.03 -14.41
CA GLN A 123 0.42 15.29 -15.57
C GLN A 123 0.84 13.82 -15.56
N VAL A 124 0.77 13.15 -14.39
CA VAL A 124 0.99 11.71 -14.35
C VAL A 124 -0.05 10.99 -15.21
N ASP A 125 0.34 9.88 -15.82
CA ASP A 125 -0.52 9.13 -16.75
C ASP A 125 -1.55 8.26 -16.03
N GLY A 126 -1.31 7.96 -14.74
CA GLY A 126 -2.22 7.22 -13.87
C GLY A 126 -1.77 7.26 -12.42
N ILE A 127 -2.63 6.85 -11.49
CA ILE A 127 -2.38 6.89 -10.05
C ILE A 127 -2.69 5.53 -9.42
N VAL A 128 -1.76 5.03 -8.62
CA VAL A 128 -1.98 3.94 -7.65
C VAL A 128 -2.10 4.56 -6.27
N ILE A 129 -3.14 4.23 -5.51
CA ILE A 129 -3.44 4.90 -4.24
C ILE A 129 -3.92 3.94 -3.16
N ALA A 130 -3.30 4.01 -1.97
CA ALA A 130 -3.84 3.47 -0.73
C ALA A 130 -4.59 4.61 -0.02
N SER A 131 -5.91 4.69 -0.22
CA SER A 131 -6.70 5.83 0.24
C SER A 131 -6.81 5.88 1.76
N ALA A 132 -6.74 7.11 2.30
CA ALA A 132 -7.02 7.42 3.71
C ALA A 132 -8.54 7.53 4.01
N ALA A 133 -9.38 7.37 2.99
CA ALA A 133 -10.84 7.41 3.17
C ALA A 133 -11.36 6.12 3.81
N GLY A 134 -12.33 6.24 4.68
CA GLY A 134 -13.12 5.11 5.16
C GLY A 134 -13.89 4.45 4.01
N ARG A 135 -14.21 3.17 4.15
CA ARG A 135 -14.80 2.31 3.12
C ARG A 135 -15.97 2.95 2.37
N SER A 136 -16.92 3.56 3.10
CA SER A 136 -18.12 4.17 2.53
C SER A 136 -18.01 5.69 2.40
N GLN A 137 -16.82 6.27 2.62
CA GLN A 137 -16.63 7.72 2.57
C GLN A 137 -16.52 8.22 1.13
N PRO A 138 -17.24 9.31 0.76
CA PRO A 138 -17.13 9.90 -0.57
C PRO A 138 -15.71 10.44 -0.87
N VAL A 139 -15.23 10.18 -2.10
CA VAL A 139 -13.89 10.56 -2.57
C VAL A 139 -13.93 11.44 -3.83
N PRO A 140 -14.53 12.64 -3.77
CA PRO A 140 -14.75 13.50 -4.95
C PRO A 140 -13.47 13.89 -5.69
N HIS A 141 -12.33 13.90 -5.01
CA HIS A 141 -11.01 14.17 -5.61
C HIS A 141 -10.57 13.03 -6.53
N LEU A 142 -10.81 11.76 -6.15
CA LEU A 142 -10.53 10.59 -6.99
C LEU A 142 -11.49 10.55 -8.19
N GLU A 143 -12.78 10.77 -7.96
CA GLU A 143 -13.76 10.89 -9.06
C GLU A 143 -13.39 12.00 -10.04
N SER A 144 -12.89 13.15 -9.53
CA SER A 144 -12.42 14.25 -10.37
C SER A 144 -11.24 13.85 -11.23
N ALA A 145 -10.28 13.08 -10.70
CA ALA A 145 -9.15 12.58 -11.46
C ALA A 145 -9.60 11.64 -12.59
N LEU A 146 -10.53 10.71 -12.30
CA LEU A 146 -11.11 9.82 -13.32
C LEU A 146 -11.84 10.62 -14.43
N ARG A 147 -12.65 11.62 -14.05
CA ARG A 147 -13.33 12.50 -15.04
C ARG A 147 -12.36 13.28 -15.91
N ARG A 148 -11.15 13.57 -15.44
CA ARG A 148 -10.06 14.21 -16.19
C ARG A 148 -9.26 13.24 -17.04
N GLY A 149 -9.65 11.96 -17.08
CA GLY A 149 -9.00 10.92 -17.87
C GLY A 149 -7.72 10.36 -17.25
N CYS A 150 -7.47 10.59 -15.95
CA CYS A 150 -6.38 9.97 -15.22
C CYS A 150 -6.89 8.70 -14.54
N PRO A 151 -6.53 7.50 -15.00
CA PRO A 151 -6.96 6.26 -14.38
C PRO A 151 -6.39 6.11 -12.97
N ILE A 152 -7.21 5.55 -12.08
CA ILE A 152 -6.84 5.25 -10.69
C ILE A 152 -6.96 3.76 -10.46
N VAL A 153 -6.05 3.22 -9.67
CA VAL A 153 -6.13 1.88 -9.09
C VAL A 153 -5.94 2.00 -7.59
N LEU A 154 -6.89 1.48 -6.83
CA LEU A 154 -6.79 1.35 -5.38
C LEU A 154 -5.83 0.20 -5.03
N VAL A 155 -5.02 0.36 -3.99
CA VAL A 155 -4.15 -0.70 -3.46
C VAL A 155 -4.31 -0.82 -1.95
N ASP A 156 -4.26 -2.04 -1.42
CA ASP A 156 -4.48 -2.38 0.00
C ASP A 156 -5.92 -2.17 0.47
N ARG A 157 -6.61 -1.16 -0.01
CA ARG A 157 -7.94 -0.73 0.44
C ARG A 157 -8.86 -0.58 -0.74
N ASP A 158 -10.09 -1.05 -0.58
CA ASP A 158 -11.19 -0.86 -1.51
C ASP A 158 -12.17 0.19 -0.99
N LEU A 159 -12.95 0.81 -1.86
CA LEU A 159 -13.93 1.83 -1.52
C LEU A 159 -15.25 1.53 -2.22
N ASP A 160 -16.35 1.48 -1.46
CA ASP A 160 -17.70 1.23 -2.00
C ASP A 160 -18.23 2.42 -2.83
N THR A 161 -17.56 3.58 -2.75
CA THR A 161 -18.04 4.86 -3.30
C THR A 161 -17.47 5.20 -4.67
N ILE A 162 -16.56 4.41 -5.23
CA ILE A 162 -15.92 4.67 -6.50
C ILE A 162 -15.77 3.37 -7.31
N ASP A 163 -16.11 3.43 -8.61
CA ASP A 163 -15.99 2.28 -9.53
C ASP A 163 -14.63 2.33 -10.25
N THR A 164 -13.63 1.68 -9.65
CA THR A 164 -12.28 1.58 -10.20
C THR A 164 -11.62 0.25 -9.81
N ASP A 165 -10.50 -0.10 -10.46
CA ASP A 165 -9.77 -1.31 -10.09
C ASP A 165 -9.23 -1.19 -8.66
N ALA A 166 -9.36 -2.27 -7.88
CA ALA A 166 -8.78 -2.41 -6.54
C ALA A 166 -7.92 -3.67 -6.46
N VAL A 167 -6.73 -3.56 -5.88
CA VAL A 167 -5.83 -4.66 -5.60
C VAL A 167 -5.67 -4.76 -4.09
N VAL A 168 -6.19 -5.83 -3.51
CA VAL A 168 -6.31 -6.00 -2.06
C VAL A 168 -5.78 -7.37 -1.62
N THR A 169 -5.58 -7.55 -0.32
CA THR A 169 -5.36 -8.88 0.25
C THR A 169 -6.66 -9.49 0.77
N ASP A 170 -6.64 -10.79 0.99
CA ASP A 170 -7.71 -11.60 1.57
C ASP A 170 -7.87 -11.39 3.10
N ASN A 171 -7.83 -10.12 3.55
CA ASN A 171 -7.78 -9.72 4.96
C ASN A 171 -8.78 -10.48 5.86
N ARG A 172 -10.03 -10.64 5.41
CA ARG A 172 -11.08 -11.32 6.17
C ARG A 172 -10.81 -12.81 6.32
N VAL A 173 -10.43 -13.46 5.21
CA VAL A 173 -10.20 -14.91 5.15
C VAL A 173 -8.97 -15.29 5.98
N VAL A 174 -7.85 -14.57 5.79
CA VAL A 174 -6.61 -14.87 6.53
C VAL A 174 -6.75 -14.57 8.03
N THR A 175 -7.53 -13.54 8.40
CA THR A 175 -7.80 -13.24 9.82
C THR A 175 -8.69 -14.32 10.44
N GLU A 176 -9.78 -14.71 9.76
CA GLU A 176 -10.66 -15.78 10.23
C GLU A 176 -9.87 -17.08 10.44
N HIS A 177 -9.02 -17.45 9.48
CA HIS A 177 -8.15 -18.61 9.57
C HIS A 177 -7.17 -18.49 10.77
N SER A 178 -6.50 -17.33 10.91
CA SER A 178 -5.50 -17.12 11.97
C SER A 178 -6.11 -17.18 13.37
N VAL A 179 -7.27 -16.57 13.56
CA VAL A 179 -7.99 -16.58 14.83
C VAL A 179 -8.58 -17.98 15.11
N SER A 180 -9.11 -18.67 14.10
CA SER A 180 -9.54 -20.05 14.23
C SER A 180 -8.41 -20.98 14.71
N ARG A 181 -7.19 -20.80 14.17
CA ARG A 181 -6.01 -21.54 14.61
C ARG A 181 -5.65 -21.27 16.07
N LEU A 182 -5.81 -20.04 16.57
CA LEU A 182 -5.68 -19.76 18.02
C LEU A 182 -6.72 -20.50 18.83
N ILE A 183 -7.97 -20.54 18.36
CA ILE A 183 -9.07 -21.24 19.05
C ILE A 183 -8.82 -22.76 19.06
N GLU A 184 -8.35 -23.32 17.95
CA GLU A 184 -7.96 -24.74 17.83
C GLU A 184 -6.78 -25.10 18.75
N SER A 185 -5.86 -24.15 18.99
CA SER A 185 -4.78 -24.29 19.98
C SER A 185 -5.23 -24.13 21.44
N GLY A 186 -6.54 -24.03 21.68
CA GLY A 186 -7.14 -24.00 23.02
C GLY A 186 -7.47 -22.62 23.58
N HIS A 187 -7.10 -21.53 22.88
CA HIS A 187 -7.45 -20.18 23.31
C HIS A 187 -8.95 -19.91 23.16
N ARG A 188 -9.56 -19.26 24.15
CA ARG A 188 -10.99 -18.90 24.13
C ARG A 188 -11.22 -17.39 24.28
N ARG A 189 -10.29 -16.71 24.93
CA ARG A 189 -10.29 -15.27 25.09
C ARG A 189 -9.09 -14.70 24.30
N ILE A 190 -9.40 -14.03 23.21
CA ILE A 190 -8.41 -13.55 22.24
C ILE A 190 -8.57 -12.03 22.12
N GLY A 191 -7.54 -11.28 22.47
CA GLY A 191 -7.50 -9.83 22.28
C GLY A 191 -7.30 -9.49 20.81
N PHE A 192 -8.15 -8.64 20.25
CA PHE A 192 -8.00 -8.07 18.92
C PHE A 192 -7.49 -6.64 19.02
N VAL A 193 -6.26 -6.42 18.57
CA VAL A 193 -5.60 -5.11 18.62
C VAL A 193 -5.60 -4.50 17.24
N TRP A 194 -6.47 -3.53 17.05
CA TRP A 194 -6.78 -2.91 15.78
C TRP A 194 -6.39 -1.42 15.75
N GLY A 195 -5.82 -0.95 14.63
CA GLY A 195 -5.22 0.36 14.53
C GLY A 195 -6.12 1.54 14.21
N PRO A 196 -7.19 1.48 13.38
CA PRO A 196 -7.74 2.69 12.80
C PRO A 196 -8.66 3.48 13.74
N VAL A 197 -8.84 4.73 13.34
CA VAL A 197 -9.71 5.67 14.03
C VAL A 197 -11.15 5.41 13.66
N THR A 198 -11.98 5.08 14.66
CA THR A 198 -13.44 5.04 14.50
C THR A 198 -14.09 6.09 15.38
N SER A 199 -15.23 6.61 14.93
CA SER A 199 -16.01 7.62 15.67
C SER A 199 -16.61 7.08 16.97
N GLN A 200 -16.87 5.77 17.05
CA GLN A 200 -17.45 5.12 18.24
C GLN A 200 -16.95 3.69 18.39
N PRO A 201 -16.64 3.25 19.64
CA PRO A 201 -16.33 1.87 19.93
C PRO A 201 -17.54 0.94 19.74
N ALA A 202 -17.27 -0.34 19.45
CA ALA A 202 -18.32 -1.36 19.52
C ALA A 202 -18.82 -1.50 20.95
N THR A 203 -20.12 -1.55 21.12
CA THR A 203 -20.77 -1.92 22.40
C THR A 203 -21.27 -3.37 22.39
N ASP A 204 -21.50 -3.90 21.20
CA ASP A 204 -21.74 -5.34 20.96
C ASP A 204 -21.38 -5.73 19.52
N VAL A 205 -21.65 -6.97 19.12
CA VAL A 205 -21.37 -7.50 17.78
C VAL A 205 -22.24 -6.84 16.69
N ASP A 206 -23.40 -6.30 17.05
CA ASP A 206 -24.33 -5.67 16.09
C ASP A 206 -23.83 -4.28 15.63
N ASP A 207 -22.86 -3.69 16.36
CA ASP A 207 -22.19 -2.46 15.96
C ASP A 207 -21.13 -2.68 14.89
N VAL A 208 -20.61 -3.92 14.74
CA VAL A 208 -19.50 -4.24 13.82
C VAL A 208 -19.76 -3.80 12.38
N PRO A 209 -20.94 -4.03 11.77
CA PRO A 209 -21.21 -3.58 10.40
C PRO A 209 -21.08 -2.05 10.21
N LYS A 210 -21.51 -1.27 11.21
CA LYS A 210 -21.39 0.19 11.17
C LYS A 210 -19.94 0.64 11.30
N ILE A 211 -19.19 0.02 12.21
CA ILE A 211 -17.77 0.31 12.41
C ILE A 211 -16.98 0.01 11.11
N VAL A 212 -17.26 -1.12 10.48
CA VAL A 212 -16.62 -1.53 9.23
C VAL A 212 -16.92 -0.56 8.07
N ALA A 213 -18.13 0.00 8.01
CA ALA A 213 -18.48 0.98 6.99
C ALA A 213 -17.72 2.30 7.14
N ASP A 214 -17.39 2.70 8.37
CA ASP A 214 -16.65 3.93 8.67
C ASP A 214 -15.12 3.73 8.65
N ALA A 215 -14.65 2.50 8.85
CA ALA A 215 -13.25 2.15 8.94
C ALA A 215 -12.54 2.15 7.58
N LEU A 216 -11.20 2.14 7.60
CA LEU A 216 -10.41 1.74 6.45
C LEU A 216 -10.78 0.30 6.06
N TRP A 217 -10.82 0.05 4.77
CA TRP A 217 -11.33 -1.24 4.26
C TRP A 217 -10.59 -2.44 4.83
N SER A 218 -9.24 -2.43 4.83
CA SER A 218 -8.40 -3.52 5.34
C SER A 218 -8.70 -3.85 6.80
N ASP A 219 -8.88 -2.81 7.61
CA ASP A 219 -9.13 -2.96 9.05
C ASP A 219 -10.54 -3.50 9.33
N GLY A 220 -11.51 -3.01 8.54
CA GLY A 220 -12.88 -3.51 8.61
C GLY A 220 -12.94 -5.01 8.26
N GLU A 221 -12.25 -5.43 7.20
CA GLU A 221 -12.21 -6.84 6.79
C GLU A 221 -11.50 -7.72 7.85
N ARG A 222 -10.44 -7.22 8.51
CA ARG A 222 -9.78 -7.93 9.62
C ARG A 222 -10.71 -8.09 10.81
N LEU A 223 -11.48 -7.06 11.18
CA LEU A 223 -12.46 -7.15 12.25
C LEU A 223 -13.60 -8.13 11.90
N LEU A 224 -14.07 -8.14 10.66
CA LEU A 224 -15.04 -9.13 10.18
C LEU A 224 -14.47 -10.55 10.27
N GLY A 225 -13.24 -10.78 9.85
CA GLY A 225 -12.58 -12.08 9.97
C GLY A 225 -12.47 -12.56 11.41
N TYR A 226 -12.13 -11.65 12.34
CA TYR A 226 -12.13 -11.95 13.77
C TYR A 226 -13.51 -12.38 14.29
N THR A 227 -14.56 -11.63 13.96
CA THR A 227 -15.93 -11.96 14.37
C THR A 227 -16.46 -13.23 13.72
N ASP A 228 -16.08 -13.50 12.47
CA ASP A 228 -16.44 -14.75 11.79
C ASP A 228 -15.80 -15.97 12.44
N ALA A 229 -14.53 -15.87 12.86
CA ALA A 229 -13.86 -16.94 13.61
C ALA A 229 -14.54 -17.22 14.95
N LEU A 230 -14.87 -16.18 15.73
CA LEU A 230 -15.59 -16.34 16.98
C LEU A 230 -16.95 -17.03 16.76
N ARG A 231 -17.72 -16.58 15.77
CA ARG A 231 -19.02 -17.16 15.43
C ARG A 231 -18.90 -18.62 14.99
N ARG A 232 -17.90 -18.95 14.18
CA ARG A 232 -17.66 -20.31 13.69
C ARG A 232 -17.38 -21.31 14.81
N HIS A 233 -16.78 -20.84 15.91
CA HIS A 233 -16.40 -21.63 17.06
C HIS A 233 -17.31 -21.42 18.28
N ASP A 234 -18.49 -20.82 18.09
CA ASP A 234 -19.48 -20.54 19.14
C ASP A 234 -18.90 -19.76 20.35
N LEU A 235 -17.96 -18.86 20.11
CA LEU A 235 -17.39 -17.97 21.12
C LEU A 235 -18.09 -16.61 21.14
N PRO A 236 -18.32 -16.03 22.33
CA PRO A 236 -18.95 -14.72 22.44
C PRO A 236 -17.98 -13.62 21.97
N PHE A 237 -18.56 -12.57 21.36
CA PHE A 237 -17.86 -11.33 21.11
C PHE A 237 -17.82 -10.49 22.40
N ASP A 238 -16.60 -10.27 22.92
CA ASP A 238 -16.38 -9.46 24.13
C ASP A 238 -15.72 -8.14 23.73
N THR A 239 -16.44 -7.05 23.87
CA THR A 239 -15.95 -5.70 23.50
C THR A 239 -14.75 -5.27 24.33
N ALA A 240 -14.56 -5.79 25.54
CA ALA A 240 -13.38 -5.52 26.36
C ALA A 240 -12.08 -6.10 25.76
N LEU A 241 -12.20 -7.04 24.82
CA LEU A 241 -11.07 -7.66 24.10
C LEU A 241 -10.80 -7.04 22.74
N VAL A 242 -11.56 -6.02 22.32
CA VAL A 242 -11.38 -5.35 21.03
C VAL A 242 -10.94 -3.91 21.26
N SER A 243 -9.72 -3.59 20.83
CA SER A 243 -9.26 -2.21 20.83
C SER A 243 -9.44 -1.57 19.44
N HIS A 244 -9.66 -0.28 19.43
CA HIS A 244 -9.87 0.53 18.23
C HIS A 244 -9.27 1.92 18.42
N SER A 245 -9.19 2.70 17.36
CA SER A 245 -8.66 4.07 17.36
C SER A 245 -7.21 4.18 17.85
N LEU A 246 -6.41 3.13 17.58
CA LEU A 246 -4.99 3.14 17.90
C LEU A 246 -4.21 3.69 16.70
N GLN A 247 -3.30 4.62 16.96
CA GLN A 247 -2.45 5.26 15.95
C GLN A 247 -0.96 5.19 16.30
N THR A 248 -0.63 4.65 17.47
CA THR A 248 0.75 4.60 17.97
C THR A 248 0.99 3.37 18.83
N GLU A 249 2.23 2.88 18.84
CA GLU A 249 2.70 1.84 19.75
C GLU A 249 2.36 2.12 21.22
N ALA A 250 2.46 3.38 21.65
CA ALA A 250 2.15 3.76 23.03
C ALA A 250 0.66 3.58 23.37
N GLN A 251 -0.23 3.85 22.43
CA GLN A 251 -1.67 3.60 22.59
C GLN A 251 -1.95 2.09 22.61
N ALA A 252 -1.35 1.32 21.70
CA ALA A 252 -1.45 -0.14 21.70
C ALA A 252 -0.94 -0.75 23.00
N THR A 253 0.20 -0.28 23.53
CA THR A 253 0.72 -0.72 24.83
C THR A 253 -0.28 -0.49 25.97
N ARG A 254 -0.99 0.66 25.98
CA ARG A 254 -2.00 0.94 27.01
C ARG A 254 -3.26 0.09 26.84
N ALA A 255 -3.75 -0.05 25.61
CA ALA A 255 -4.94 -0.84 25.31
C ALA A 255 -4.75 -2.32 25.71
N VAL A 256 -3.67 -2.93 25.26
CA VAL A 256 -3.30 -4.32 25.64
C VAL A 256 -3.10 -4.39 27.15
N GLY A 257 -2.46 -3.39 27.76
CA GLY A 257 -2.34 -3.31 29.20
C GLY A 257 -3.67 -3.40 29.92
N GLY A 258 -4.68 -2.64 29.46
CA GLY A 258 -6.04 -2.71 30.02
C GLY A 258 -6.70 -4.06 29.83
N MET A 259 -6.51 -4.73 28.68
CA MET A 259 -7.00 -6.09 28.46
C MET A 259 -6.38 -7.09 29.42
N LEU A 260 -5.08 -6.97 29.69
CA LEU A 260 -4.36 -7.85 30.61
C LEU A 260 -4.70 -7.61 32.09
N ASP A 261 -5.27 -6.45 32.43
CA ASP A 261 -5.70 -6.10 33.78
C ASP A 261 -7.17 -6.51 34.06
N LEU A 262 -7.88 -7.11 33.09
CA LEU A 262 -9.22 -7.65 33.30
C LEU A 262 -9.21 -8.80 34.32
N ALA A 263 -10.33 -9.03 35.01
CA ALA A 263 -10.49 -10.15 35.94
C ALA A 263 -10.31 -11.52 35.25
N ASP A 264 -10.67 -11.60 33.99
CA ASP A 264 -10.45 -12.74 33.09
C ASP A 264 -9.74 -12.22 31.82
N PRO A 265 -8.39 -12.16 31.82
CA PRO A 265 -7.64 -11.57 30.73
C PRO A 265 -7.56 -12.47 29.49
N PRO A 266 -7.23 -11.91 28.30
CA PRO A 266 -7.00 -12.72 27.12
C PRO A 266 -5.77 -13.61 27.29
N THR A 267 -5.84 -14.82 26.76
CA THR A 267 -4.71 -15.76 26.70
C THR A 267 -3.95 -15.70 25.39
N ALA A 268 -4.50 -15.01 24.39
CA ALA A 268 -3.85 -14.73 23.13
C ALA A 268 -4.19 -13.32 22.66
N ILE A 269 -3.32 -12.73 21.85
CA ILE A 269 -3.49 -11.43 21.19
C ILE A 269 -3.29 -11.63 19.70
N PHE A 270 -4.24 -11.13 18.91
CA PHE A 270 -4.10 -10.94 17.47
C PHE A 270 -3.91 -9.45 17.17
N ALA A 271 -2.70 -9.09 16.75
CA ALA A 271 -2.29 -7.72 16.52
C ALA A 271 -2.17 -7.46 15.01
N THR A 272 -2.95 -6.51 14.48
CA THR A 272 -3.16 -6.33 13.03
C THR A 272 -2.20 -5.36 12.35
N GLU A 273 -1.26 -4.76 13.10
CA GLU A 273 -0.28 -3.80 12.59
C GLU A 273 1.05 -3.91 13.34
N ALA A 274 2.14 -3.40 12.76
CA ALA A 274 3.47 -3.42 13.37
C ALA A 274 3.49 -2.73 14.75
N ASP A 275 2.86 -1.56 14.88
CA ASP A 275 2.72 -0.82 16.13
C ASP A 275 1.85 -1.57 17.16
N ALA A 276 0.85 -2.29 16.70
CA ALA A 276 0.02 -3.15 17.54
C ALA A 276 0.84 -4.34 18.09
N VAL A 277 1.68 -4.95 17.26
CA VAL A 277 2.58 -6.05 17.66
C VAL A 277 3.59 -5.58 18.69
N THR A 278 4.34 -4.51 18.38
CA THR A 278 5.36 -3.98 19.29
C THR A 278 4.76 -3.44 20.59
N GLY A 279 3.59 -2.80 20.52
CA GLY A 279 2.83 -2.37 21.67
C GLY A 279 2.36 -3.52 22.56
N SER A 280 1.89 -4.63 21.95
CA SER A 280 1.50 -5.84 22.67
C SER A 280 2.68 -6.47 23.43
N LEU A 281 3.78 -6.70 22.74
CA LEU A 281 4.99 -7.25 23.35
C LEU A 281 5.53 -6.35 24.49
N ARG A 282 5.46 -5.02 24.31
CA ARG A 282 5.85 -4.07 25.35
C ARG A 282 4.91 -4.10 26.55
N ALA A 283 3.60 -4.30 26.34
CA ALA A 283 2.63 -4.45 27.43
C ALA A 283 2.88 -5.72 28.26
N LEU A 284 3.16 -6.85 27.60
CA LEU A 284 3.55 -8.10 28.25
C LEU A 284 4.83 -7.91 29.07
N ARG A 285 5.89 -7.37 28.44
CA ARG A 285 7.17 -7.14 29.12
C ARG A 285 7.05 -6.26 30.37
N LYS A 286 6.24 -5.19 30.31
CA LYS A 286 6.01 -4.31 31.48
C LYS A 286 5.35 -5.01 32.66
N ARG A 287 4.62 -6.12 32.40
CA ARG A 287 3.95 -6.94 33.42
C ARG A 287 4.73 -8.20 33.80
N GLY A 288 5.92 -8.41 33.24
CA GLY A 288 6.72 -9.61 33.44
C GLY A 288 6.10 -10.88 32.84
N LEU A 289 5.15 -10.69 31.90
CA LEU A 289 4.50 -11.80 31.18
C LEU A 289 5.34 -12.22 29.98
N ARG A 290 5.35 -13.53 29.69
CA ARG A 290 6.13 -14.14 28.63
C ARG A 290 5.23 -14.53 27.47
N CYS A 291 5.73 -14.33 26.27
CA CYS A 291 5.17 -14.87 25.03
C CYS A 291 5.99 -16.12 24.66
N PRO A 292 5.35 -17.27 24.39
CA PRO A 292 3.91 -17.55 24.42
C PRO A 292 3.40 -18.07 25.76
N ASP A 293 4.26 -18.35 26.77
CA ASP A 293 3.95 -19.11 27.96
C ASP A 293 2.75 -18.55 28.75
N ASP A 294 2.71 -17.22 28.91
CA ASP A 294 1.64 -16.54 29.63
C ASP A 294 0.56 -16.03 28.67
N VAL A 295 0.97 -15.44 27.53
CA VAL A 295 0.07 -14.91 26.48
C VAL A 295 0.66 -15.18 25.11
N SER A 296 -0.08 -15.86 24.24
CA SER A 296 0.27 -16.06 22.83
C SER A 296 0.07 -14.79 22.02
N VAL A 297 0.89 -14.56 20.99
CA VAL A 297 0.75 -13.41 20.11
C VAL A 297 0.87 -13.83 18.64
N ILE A 298 -0.11 -13.41 17.82
CA ILE A 298 0.00 -13.42 16.36
C ILE A 298 0.10 -11.97 15.90
N GLY A 299 1.07 -11.68 15.04
CA GLY A 299 1.26 -10.38 14.40
C GLY A 299 0.78 -10.33 12.96
N PHE A 300 0.82 -9.12 12.40
CA PHE A 300 0.65 -8.86 10.98
C PHE A 300 1.97 -8.36 10.41
N ASP A 301 2.23 -8.67 9.15
CA ASP A 301 3.46 -8.42 8.39
C ASP A 301 4.68 -9.21 8.88
N ASP A 302 5.30 -9.95 7.96
CA ASP A 302 6.52 -10.71 8.25
C ASP A 302 7.76 -9.81 8.15
N SER A 303 7.95 -8.99 9.17
CA SER A 303 9.13 -8.16 9.30
C SER A 303 10.37 -9.01 9.58
N SER A 304 11.55 -8.59 9.12
CA SER A 304 12.81 -9.33 9.29
C SER A 304 13.18 -9.64 10.76
N TRP A 305 12.70 -8.86 11.71
CA TRP A 305 12.89 -9.12 13.14
C TRP A 305 11.98 -10.21 13.69
N ALA A 306 10.83 -10.51 13.03
CA ALA A 306 9.87 -11.49 13.50
C ALA A 306 10.43 -12.92 13.55
N GLU A 307 11.28 -13.26 12.59
CA GLU A 307 11.95 -14.57 12.51
C GLU A 307 13.08 -14.72 13.54
N VAL A 308 13.78 -13.62 13.87
CA VAL A 308 14.96 -13.65 14.74
C VAL A 308 14.63 -13.39 16.21
N MET A 309 13.37 -13.12 16.54
CA MET A 309 12.91 -13.05 17.93
C MET A 309 13.05 -14.41 18.63
N ASP A 310 13.06 -14.40 19.95
CA ASP A 310 13.00 -15.57 20.79
C ASP A 310 11.78 -15.47 21.75
N PRO A 311 10.73 -16.28 21.52
CA PRO A 311 10.50 -17.16 20.38
C PRO A 311 10.21 -16.40 19.06
N PRO A 312 10.43 -17.03 17.88
CA PRO A 312 10.06 -16.45 16.60
C PRO A 312 8.57 -16.16 16.51
N MET A 313 8.21 -15.00 15.95
CA MET A 313 6.83 -14.50 15.87
C MET A 313 6.01 -15.24 14.80
N THR A 314 4.86 -15.76 15.18
CA THR A 314 3.79 -16.18 14.26
C THR A 314 3.15 -14.93 13.66
N VAL A 315 3.06 -14.86 12.33
CA VAL A 315 2.56 -13.67 11.63
C VAL A 315 1.69 -14.02 10.44
N VAL A 316 0.80 -13.11 10.07
CA VAL A 316 0.18 -13.07 8.75
C VAL A 316 1.13 -12.30 7.82
N ALA A 317 1.73 -13.00 6.87
CA ALA A 317 2.61 -12.41 5.86
C ALA A 317 1.80 -11.93 4.66
N GLN A 318 1.78 -10.62 4.42
CA GLN A 318 1.15 -10.02 3.27
C GLN A 318 2.09 -10.04 2.05
N PRO A 319 1.58 -10.32 0.84
CA PRO A 319 2.39 -10.37 -0.39
C PRO A 319 2.63 -8.97 -0.96
N MET A 320 3.29 -8.08 -0.20
CA MET A 320 3.43 -6.65 -0.46
C MET A 320 3.93 -6.33 -1.88
N GLN A 321 4.99 -7.04 -2.33
CA GLN A 321 5.53 -6.81 -3.69
C GLN A 321 4.55 -7.24 -4.77
N ALA A 322 3.81 -8.34 -4.58
CA ALA A 322 2.81 -8.80 -5.52
C ALA A 322 1.62 -7.84 -5.61
N LEU A 323 1.19 -7.27 -4.47
CA LEU A 323 0.18 -6.19 -4.44
C LEU A 323 0.63 -5.01 -5.30
N GLY A 324 1.83 -4.49 -5.07
CA GLY A 324 2.38 -3.38 -5.83
C GLY A 324 2.54 -3.68 -7.32
N ALA A 325 3.03 -4.88 -7.66
CA ALA A 325 3.18 -5.31 -9.04
C ALA A 325 1.84 -5.41 -9.76
N SER A 326 0.82 -5.97 -9.11
CA SER A 326 -0.54 -6.10 -9.65
C SER A 326 -1.21 -4.74 -9.83
N ALA A 327 -1.04 -3.81 -8.87
CA ALA A 327 -1.57 -2.46 -8.97
C ALA A 327 -0.92 -1.66 -10.12
N ALA A 328 0.41 -1.76 -10.27
CA ALA A 328 1.11 -1.15 -11.39
C ALA A 328 0.68 -1.73 -12.74
N ALA A 329 0.53 -3.04 -12.84
CA ALA A 329 0.05 -3.68 -14.06
C ALA A 329 -1.37 -3.21 -14.41
N ALA A 330 -2.27 -3.16 -13.42
CA ALA A 330 -3.65 -2.73 -13.62
C ALA A 330 -3.74 -1.26 -14.07
N VAL A 331 -2.99 -0.33 -13.45
CA VAL A 331 -3.01 1.08 -13.88
C VAL A 331 -2.40 1.27 -15.26
N ILE A 332 -1.34 0.52 -15.61
CA ILE A 332 -0.72 0.59 -16.94
C ILE A 332 -1.70 0.07 -18.00
N GLU A 333 -2.42 -1.04 -17.76
CA GLU A 333 -3.48 -1.53 -18.64
C GLU A 333 -4.53 -0.45 -18.94
N ARG A 334 -4.95 0.31 -17.92
CA ARG A 334 -5.89 1.44 -18.08
C ARG A 334 -5.27 2.59 -18.89
N ILE A 335 -4.01 2.96 -18.62
CA ILE A 335 -3.28 3.99 -19.39
C ILE A 335 -3.16 3.58 -20.86
N GLU A 336 -2.94 2.30 -21.16
CA GLU A 336 -2.82 1.78 -22.50
C GLU A 336 -4.17 1.64 -23.23
N GLY A 337 -5.28 1.99 -22.57
CA GLY A 337 -6.61 2.07 -23.16
C GLY A 337 -7.41 0.79 -23.13
N GLN A 338 -7.11 -0.14 -22.21
CA GLN A 338 -7.98 -1.29 -21.99
C GLN A 338 -9.28 -0.83 -21.33
N ASP A 339 -10.32 -0.73 -22.17
CA ASP A 339 -11.68 -0.40 -21.72
C ASP A 339 -12.41 -1.68 -21.25
N ARG A 340 -12.49 -1.83 -19.93
CA ARG A 340 -13.20 -2.91 -19.24
C ARG A 340 -13.77 -2.42 -17.92
N GLY A 341 -14.77 -3.13 -17.39
CA GLY A 341 -15.31 -2.86 -16.05
C GLY A 341 -14.23 -2.89 -14.95
N ALA A 342 -14.51 -2.26 -13.83
CA ALA A 342 -13.66 -2.32 -12.65
C ALA A 342 -13.49 -3.77 -12.14
N ARG A 343 -12.31 -4.09 -11.66
CA ARG A 343 -11.97 -5.41 -11.11
C ARG A 343 -11.44 -5.26 -9.68
N ARG A 344 -11.87 -6.17 -8.83
CA ARG A 344 -11.20 -6.43 -7.57
C ARG A 344 -10.25 -7.60 -7.74
N ILE A 345 -8.97 -7.35 -7.58
CA ILE A 345 -7.88 -8.33 -7.65
C ILE A 345 -7.48 -8.64 -6.21
N GLU A 346 -7.70 -9.88 -5.80
CA GLU A 346 -7.32 -10.33 -4.46
C GLU A 346 -6.01 -11.12 -4.55
N VAL A 347 -5.06 -10.81 -3.67
CA VAL A 347 -3.76 -11.48 -3.55
C VAL A 347 -3.70 -12.15 -2.18
N GLU A 348 -3.50 -13.46 -2.16
CA GLU A 348 -3.55 -14.25 -0.95
C GLU A 348 -2.39 -13.95 0.02
N SER A 349 -2.74 -13.78 1.30
CA SER A 349 -1.80 -13.70 2.42
C SER A 349 -1.51 -15.07 2.98
N THR A 350 -0.41 -15.22 3.73
CA THR A 350 -0.01 -16.51 4.30
C THR A 350 0.17 -16.40 5.81
N LEU A 351 -0.50 -17.27 6.58
CA LEU A 351 -0.19 -17.44 8.00
C LEU A 351 1.09 -18.26 8.16
N ILE A 352 2.16 -17.62 8.66
CA ILE A 352 3.42 -18.27 8.97
C ILE A 352 3.43 -18.60 10.46
N TRP A 353 3.24 -19.89 10.77
CA TRP A 353 3.18 -20.38 12.15
C TRP A 353 4.59 -20.59 12.69
N ARG A 354 4.89 -19.96 13.82
CA ARG A 354 6.19 -20.02 14.51
C ARG A 354 6.00 -20.25 16.02
N GLY A 355 6.94 -19.80 16.85
CA GLY A 355 7.02 -20.11 18.27
C GLY A 355 6.24 -19.20 19.23
N SER A 356 5.56 -18.14 18.75
CA SER A 356 4.87 -17.19 19.63
C SER A 356 3.45 -17.58 20.04
N VAL A 357 3.01 -18.81 19.71
CA VAL A 357 1.72 -19.38 20.10
C VAL A 357 1.94 -20.69 20.82
N ALA A 358 1.37 -20.82 22.02
CA ALA A 358 1.35 -22.04 22.81
C ALA A 358 0.01 -22.79 22.67
N GLU A 359 0.02 -24.10 22.80
CA GLU A 359 -1.18 -24.91 23.00
C GLU A 359 -1.69 -24.78 24.45
N ARG A 360 -3.02 -24.78 24.64
CA ARG A 360 -3.69 -24.61 25.93
C ARG A 360 -4.68 -25.75 26.23
#